data_365edc56749a283b2355d548c68f7164
#
_entry.id   365edc56749a283b2355d548c68f7164
#
_cell.length_a   1.000
_cell.length_b   1.000
_cell.length_c   1.000
_cell.angle_alpha   90.00
_cell.angle_beta   90.00
_cell.angle_gamma   90.00
#
_symmetry.space_group_name_H-M   'P 1'
#
loop_
_entity.id
_entity.type
_entity.pdbx_description
1 polymer ?
#
loop_
_entity_poly.entity_id
_entity_poly.type
_entity_poly.pdbx_seq_one_letter_code
_entity_poly.pdbx_strand_id
1 'polypeptide(L)'
;MKKPIELKDIKIKKQFAQTTPSAEKMKAAERYFRWHRRIDKNIVLNSNNVLVDGYIRYLVLVNHGKKKTRQYQKEVKKPIKQTYVYGKHSDNGKEFVWRLTKNTKNADNLLVGCKAKVRTKWGIKPITVTKIKELNKPPIKDNIKVVAEVF
;
A
#
# COMPACT_ATOMS: atom_id res chain seq x y z
N MET A 1 -12.29 -19.41 16.49
CA MET A 1 -11.06 -20.05 15.99
C MET A 1 -10.88 -19.80 14.50
N LYS A 2 -9.67 -19.50 14.08
CA LYS A 2 -9.33 -19.31 12.68
C LYS A 2 -9.36 -20.65 11.93
N LYS A 3 -10.07 -20.71 10.81
CA LYS A 3 -10.11 -21.93 10.00
C LYS A 3 -8.72 -22.19 9.40
N PRO A 4 -8.24 -23.45 9.35
CA PRO A 4 -6.99 -23.76 8.65
C PRO A 4 -7.15 -23.56 7.15
N ILE A 5 -6.09 -23.09 6.48
CA ILE A 5 -5.99 -23.06 5.03
C ILE A 5 -5.19 -24.25 4.53
N GLU A 6 -5.59 -24.86 3.43
CA GLU A 6 -4.80 -25.90 2.78
C GLU A 6 -3.65 -25.28 2.00
N LEU A 7 -2.44 -25.84 2.13
CA LEU A 7 -1.26 -25.28 1.45
C LEU A 7 -1.40 -25.33 -0.08
N LYS A 8 -2.11 -26.32 -0.62
CA LYS A 8 -2.41 -26.41 -2.06
C LYS A 8 -3.26 -25.26 -2.60
N ASP A 9 -4.06 -24.62 -1.73
CA ASP A 9 -4.93 -23.50 -2.11
C ASP A 9 -4.19 -22.14 -2.08
N ILE A 10 -2.94 -22.13 -1.59
CA ILE A 10 -2.10 -20.96 -1.58
C ILE A 10 -1.42 -20.82 -2.94
N LYS A 11 -1.67 -19.69 -3.60
CA LYS A 11 -1.07 -19.37 -4.90
C LYS A 11 0.30 -18.71 -4.70
N ILE A 12 1.30 -19.21 -5.39
CA ILE A 12 2.67 -18.68 -5.33
C ILE A 12 2.93 -17.81 -6.56
N LYS A 13 3.41 -16.58 -6.34
CA LYS A 13 3.82 -15.68 -7.42
C LYS A 13 5.03 -16.26 -8.15
N LYS A 14 5.10 -16.06 -9.46
CA LYS A 14 6.27 -16.48 -10.28
C LYS A 14 7.58 -15.94 -9.72
N GLN A 15 7.60 -14.74 -9.19
CA GLN A 15 8.78 -14.14 -8.55
C GLN A 15 9.33 -14.99 -7.40
N PHE A 16 8.47 -15.51 -6.53
CA PHE A 16 8.88 -16.40 -5.45
C PHE A 16 9.35 -17.76 -5.98
N ALA A 17 8.62 -18.34 -6.91
CA ALA A 17 8.96 -19.63 -7.50
C ALA A 17 10.32 -19.61 -8.23
N GLN A 18 10.72 -18.47 -8.80
CA GLN A 18 11.98 -18.27 -9.49
C GLN A 18 13.14 -17.83 -8.58
N THR A 19 12.83 -17.42 -7.35
CA THR A 19 13.86 -16.96 -6.38
C THR A 19 14.37 -18.13 -5.56
N THR A 20 15.68 -18.26 -5.47
CA THR A 20 16.31 -19.20 -4.55
C THR A 20 16.34 -18.59 -3.16
N PRO A 21 15.69 -19.20 -2.15
CA PRO A 21 15.74 -18.71 -0.79
C PRO A 21 17.16 -18.71 -0.22
N SER A 22 17.46 -17.75 0.66
CA SER A 22 18.71 -17.73 1.40
C SER A 22 18.89 -19.02 2.22
N ALA A 23 20.00 -19.72 2.05
CA ALA A 23 20.30 -20.95 2.77
C ALA A 23 20.32 -20.75 4.29
N GLU A 24 20.83 -19.61 4.76
CA GLU A 24 20.87 -19.27 6.19
C GLU A 24 19.47 -19.07 6.77
N LYS A 25 18.62 -18.33 6.06
CA LYS A 25 17.23 -18.10 6.47
C LYS A 25 16.42 -19.39 6.45
N MET A 26 16.64 -20.24 5.46
CA MET A 26 16.02 -21.57 5.37
C MET A 26 16.41 -22.44 6.58
N LYS A 27 17.71 -22.54 6.88
CA LYS A 27 18.24 -23.31 8.03
C LYS A 27 17.68 -22.79 9.35
N ALA A 28 17.59 -21.47 9.53
CA ALA A 28 17.06 -20.88 10.74
C ALA A 28 15.54 -21.19 10.90
N ALA A 29 14.76 -21.08 9.85
CA ALA A 29 13.34 -21.41 9.85
C ALA A 29 13.09 -22.91 10.08
N GLU A 30 13.87 -23.78 9.46
CA GLU A 30 13.86 -25.23 9.68
C GLU A 30 14.18 -25.60 11.15
N ARG A 31 15.21 -25.01 11.71
CA ARG A 31 15.60 -25.21 13.11
C ARG A 31 14.48 -24.81 14.06
N TYR A 32 13.90 -23.64 13.85
CA TYR A 32 12.77 -23.16 14.65
C TYR A 32 11.59 -24.15 14.58
N PHE A 33 11.23 -24.59 13.38
CA PHE A 33 10.14 -25.54 13.18
C PHE A 33 10.39 -26.89 13.86
N ARG A 34 11.61 -27.42 13.80
CA ARG A 34 11.98 -28.68 14.48
C ARG A 34 11.80 -28.60 15.98
N TRP A 35 12.18 -27.46 16.59
CA TRP A 35 12.08 -27.28 18.04
C TRP A 35 10.65 -26.97 18.50
N HIS A 36 9.92 -26.15 17.78
CA HIS A 36 8.63 -25.62 18.21
C HIS A 36 7.42 -26.28 17.52
N ARG A 37 7.64 -27.08 16.50
CA ARG A 37 6.59 -27.71 15.66
C ARG A 37 5.62 -26.70 15.02
N ARG A 38 6.05 -25.47 14.88
CA ARG A 38 5.32 -24.36 14.27
C ARG A 38 6.30 -23.41 13.60
N ILE A 39 5.82 -22.60 12.68
CA ILE A 39 6.61 -21.51 12.08
C ILE A 39 6.70 -20.32 13.06
N ASP A 40 7.79 -19.56 12.98
CA ASP A 40 8.07 -18.42 13.87
C ASP A 40 7.14 -17.22 13.66
N LYS A 41 6.68 -17.02 12.44
CA LYS A 41 5.75 -15.95 12.05
C LYS A 41 4.68 -16.49 11.10
N ASN A 42 3.51 -15.86 11.11
CA ASN A 42 2.45 -16.18 10.16
C ASN A 42 2.88 -15.85 8.73
N ILE A 43 2.48 -16.70 7.78
CA ILE A 43 2.53 -16.34 6.36
C ILE A 43 1.46 -15.29 6.04
N VAL A 44 1.73 -14.43 5.08
CA VAL A 44 0.80 -13.36 4.69
C VAL A 44 0.20 -13.65 3.32
N LEU A 45 -1.11 -13.66 3.24
CA LEU A 45 -1.89 -13.92 2.02
C LEU A 45 -2.75 -12.70 1.68
N ASN A 46 -2.93 -12.43 0.39
CA ASN A 46 -3.92 -11.45 -0.02
C ASN A 46 -5.35 -12.05 0.01
N SER A 47 -6.35 -11.27 -0.40
CA SER A 47 -7.76 -11.69 -0.44
C SER A 47 -8.00 -12.92 -1.33
N ASN A 48 -7.15 -13.14 -2.34
CA ASN A 48 -7.26 -14.24 -3.31
C ASN A 48 -6.38 -15.45 -2.96
N ASN A 49 -5.89 -15.54 -1.72
CA ASN A 49 -4.97 -16.56 -1.24
C ASN A 49 -3.61 -16.60 -1.98
N VAL A 50 -3.18 -15.48 -2.54
CA VAL A 50 -1.84 -15.36 -3.11
C VAL A 50 -0.86 -15.01 -1.99
N LEU A 51 0.25 -15.74 -1.93
CA LEU A 51 1.31 -15.48 -0.95
C LEU A 51 1.96 -14.12 -1.21
N VAL A 52 1.95 -13.26 -0.18
CA VAL A 52 2.53 -11.91 -0.21
C VAL A 52 3.86 -11.89 0.55
N ASP A 53 3.93 -12.57 1.69
CA ASP A 53 5.12 -12.68 2.52
C ASP A 53 5.17 -14.03 3.23
N GLY A 54 6.38 -14.44 3.64
CA GLY A 54 6.60 -15.69 4.36
C GLY A 54 6.87 -16.90 3.47
N TYR A 55 7.45 -16.71 2.27
CA TYR A 55 7.72 -17.81 1.34
C TYR A 55 8.61 -18.89 1.94
N ILE A 56 9.66 -18.53 2.67
CA ILE A 56 10.54 -19.50 3.35
C ILE A 56 9.74 -20.37 4.34
N ARG A 57 8.86 -19.76 5.12
CA ARG A 57 8.00 -20.45 6.09
C ARG A 57 6.99 -21.38 5.41
N TYR A 58 6.45 -20.95 4.28
CA TYR A 58 5.63 -21.79 3.43
C TYR A 58 6.40 -23.03 2.96
N LEU A 59 7.64 -22.86 2.46
CA LEU A 59 8.48 -23.98 2.03
C LEU A 59 8.79 -24.94 3.19
N VAL A 60 9.06 -24.44 4.38
CA VAL A 60 9.27 -25.27 5.57
C VAL A 60 8.06 -26.14 5.85
N LEU A 61 6.85 -25.57 5.81
CA LEU A 61 5.62 -26.33 5.99
C LEU A 61 5.45 -27.43 4.93
N VAL A 62 5.72 -27.11 3.68
CA VAL A 62 5.65 -28.10 2.56
C VAL A 62 6.69 -29.20 2.74
N ASN A 63 7.94 -28.84 3.08
CA ASN A 63 9.04 -29.78 3.26
C ASN A 63 8.80 -30.75 4.44
N HIS A 64 8.07 -30.32 5.47
CA HIS A 64 7.66 -31.17 6.59
C HIS A 64 6.34 -31.90 6.38
N GLY A 65 5.83 -31.94 5.17
CA GLY A 65 4.61 -32.67 4.80
C GLY A 65 3.32 -32.13 5.40
N LYS A 66 3.30 -30.86 5.80
CA LYS A 66 2.08 -30.22 6.29
C LYS A 66 1.12 -29.98 5.14
N LYS A 67 -0.14 -30.34 5.32
CA LYS A 67 -1.20 -30.13 4.35
C LYS A 67 -2.00 -28.84 4.59
N LYS A 68 -2.08 -28.42 5.85
CA LYS A 68 -2.86 -27.26 6.32
C LYS A 68 -2.07 -26.45 7.32
N THR A 69 -2.39 -25.16 7.41
CA THR A 69 -1.86 -24.29 8.46
C THR A 69 -2.91 -23.32 8.98
N ARG A 70 -2.85 -23.01 10.26
CA ARG A 70 -3.59 -21.89 10.88
C ARG A 70 -2.71 -20.66 11.06
N GLN A 71 -1.41 -20.78 10.82
CA GLN A 71 -0.42 -19.72 10.96
C GLN A 71 -0.34 -18.86 9.71
N TYR A 72 -1.45 -18.21 9.35
CA TYR A 72 -1.51 -17.24 8.28
C TYR A 72 -2.32 -16.02 8.69
N GLN A 73 -2.09 -14.91 8.00
CA GLN A 73 -2.89 -13.70 8.15
C GLN A 73 -3.21 -13.13 6.77
N LYS A 74 -4.34 -12.47 6.66
CA LYS A 74 -4.68 -11.73 5.44
C LYS A 74 -3.99 -10.38 5.46
N GLU A 75 -3.47 -9.99 4.29
CA GLU A 75 -2.89 -8.66 4.10
C GLU A 75 -3.94 -7.60 4.41
N VAL A 76 -3.66 -6.75 5.37
CA VAL A 76 -4.44 -5.56 5.62
C VAL A 76 -3.91 -4.47 4.68
N LYS A 77 -4.63 -4.21 3.61
CA LYS A 77 -4.34 -3.04 2.78
C LYS A 77 -4.56 -1.81 3.65
N LYS A 78 -3.48 -1.20 4.11
CA LYS A 78 -3.59 0.11 4.75
C LYS A 78 -4.22 1.06 3.74
N PRO A 79 -5.28 1.78 4.10
CA PRO A 79 -5.84 2.78 3.20
C PRO A 79 -4.73 3.78 2.85
N ILE A 80 -4.51 3.98 1.56
CA ILE A 80 -3.52 4.94 1.08
C ILE A 80 -4.11 6.31 1.34
N LYS A 81 -3.56 7.02 2.30
CA LYS A 81 -3.91 8.43 2.52
C LYS A 81 -3.41 9.25 1.34
N GLN A 82 -4.30 9.99 0.76
CA GLN A 82 -4.01 10.91 -0.33
C GLN A 82 -4.18 12.34 0.17
N THR A 83 -3.20 13.20 -0.13
CA THR A 83 -3.27 14.61 0.21
C THR A 83 -4.10 15.37 -0.83
N TYR A 84 -5.10 16.08 -0.36
CA TYR A 84 -5.94 16.96 -1.16
C TYR A 84 -5.71 18.40 -0.77
N VAL A 85 -5.61 19.26 -1.78
CA VAL A 85 -5.36 20.68 -1.65
C VAL A 85 -6.63 21.41 -2.08
N TYR A 86 -7.16 22.23 -1.21
CA TYR A 86 -8.28 23.10 -1.49
C TYR A 86 -7.77 24.51 -1.76
N GLY A 87 -8.31 25.18 -2.72
CA GLY A 87 -7.88 26.51 -3.07
C GLY A 87 -8.88 27.26 -3.91
N LYS A 88 -8.59 28.55 -4.11
CA LYS A 88 -9.40 29.47 -4.90
C LYS A 88 -8.54 30.14 -5.97
N HIS A 89 -9.15 30.40 -7.12
CA HIS A 89 -8.50 31.18 -8.19
C HIS A 89 -8.51 32.69 -7.92
N SER A 90 -9.45 33.16 -7.09
CA SER A 90 -9.58 34.55 -6.65
C SER A 90 -10.12 34.57 -5.22
N ASP A 91 -9.91 35.69 -4.50
CA ASP A 91 -10.31 35.81 -3.09
C ASP A 91 -11.82 35.61 -2.88
N ASN A 92 -12.64 36.03 -3.82
CA ASN A 92 -14.09 35.86 -3.79
C ASN A 92 -14.59 34.67 -4.59
N GLY A 93 -13.68 33.83 -5.12
CA GLY A 93 -14.01 32.67 -5.95
C GLY A 93 -14.47 31.46 -5.15
N LYS A 94 -15.05 30.48 -5.87
CA LYS A 94 -15.37 29.17 -5.28
C LYS A 94 -14.09 28.42 -4.91
N GLU A 95 -14.18 27.67 -3.83
CA GLU A 95 -13.14 26.73 -3.42
C GLU A 95 -13.27 25.44 -4.25
N PHE A 96 -12.16 25.01 -4.83
CA PHE A 96 -12.02 23.76 -5.57
C PHE A 96 -11.03 22.84 -4.87
N VAL A 97 -10.99 21.59 -5.29
CA VAL A 97 -10.08 20.58 -4.73
C VAL A 97 -9.20 19.98 -5.81
N TRP A 98 -7.91 19.78 -5.48
CA TRP A 98 -6.92 19.09 -6.32
C TRP A 98 -6.21 18.04 -5.49
N ARG A 99 -5.62 17.09 -6.19
CA ARG A 99 -4.83 16.01 -5.60
C ARG A 99 -3.35 16.34 -5.68
N LEU A 100 -2.65 16.23 -4.56
CA LEU A 100 -1.19 16.27 -4.54
C LEU A 100 -0.64 14.93 -5.05
N THR A 101 0.39 14.96 -5.89
CA THR A 101 1.03 13.75 -6.42
C THR A 101 2.54 13.78 -6.19
N LYS A 102 3.20 12.66 -6.38
CA LYS A 102 4.67 12.56 -6.32
C LYS A 102 5.36 13.44 -7.38
N ASN A 103 4.65 13.77 -8.45
CA ASN A 103 5.16 14.59 -9.55
C ASN A 103 4.90 16.09 -9.34
N THR A 104 4.27 16.48 -8.25
CA THR A 104 4.07 17.90 -7.92
C THR A 104 5.41 18.53 -7.57
N LYS A 105 5.81 19.55 -8.33
CA LYS A 105 7.05 20.29 -8.05
C LYS A 105 6.92 21.07 -6.74
N ASN A 106 8.00 21.12 -5.96
CA ASN A 106 8.08 21.85 -4.70
C ASN A 106 6.96 21.51 -3.69
N ALA A 107 6.51 20.26 -3.68
CA ALA A 107 5.41 19.80 -2.80
C ALA A 107 5.70 20.08 -1.31
N ASP A 108 6.96 20.09 -0.91
CA ASP A 108 7.41 20.36 0.47
C ASP A 108 7.12 21.81 0.93
N ASN A 109 6.90 22.72 -0.01
CA ASN A 109 6.56 24.12 0.30
C ASN A 109 5.04 24.32 0.51
N LEU A 110 4.25 23.27 0.47
CA LEU A 110 2.81 23.35 0.58
C LEU A 110 2.35 23.78 1.98
N LEU A 111 1.78 24.97 2.04
CA LEU A 111 1.21 25.55 3.27
C LEU A 111 -0.13 26.23 2.95
N VAL A 112 -1.01 26.34 3.95
CA VAL A 112 -2.21 27.17 3.82
C VAL A 112 -1.82 28.62 3.61
N GLY A 113 -2.41 29.25 2.59
CA GLY A 113 -2.08 30.63 2.19
C GLY A 113 -1.01 30.74 1.11
N CYS A 114 -0.29 29.65 0.79
CA CYS A 114 0.67 29.66 -0.32
C CYS A 114 -0.04 29.69 -1.68
N LYS A 115 0.72 30.06 -2.71
CA LYS A 115 0.25 29.96 -4.09
C LYS A 115 0.72 28.66 -4.73
N ALA A 116 -0.12 28.07 -5.56
CA ALA A 116 0.19 26.86 -6.29
C ALA A 116 -0.36 26.94 -7.72
N LYS A 117 0.27 26.21 -8.64
CA LYS A 117 -0.24 25.99 -9.98
C LYS A 117 -0.97 24.67 -10.05
N VAL A 118 -2.17 24.68 -10.59
CA VAL A 118 -3.02 23.49 -10.67
C VAL A 118 -3.46 23.24 -12.11
N ARG A 119 -3.67 21.98 -12.43
CA ARG A 119 -4.27 21.59 -13.71
C ARG A 119 -5.78 21.81 -13.67
N THR A 120 -6.28 22.50 -14.66
CA THR A 120 -7.73 22.72 -14.88
C THR A 120 -8.11 22.25 -16.28
N LYS A 121 -9.41 22.28 -16.61
CA LYS A 121 -9.87 22.03 -17.98
C LYS A 121 -9.38 23.09 -18.98
N TRP A 122 -8.99 24.25 -18.48
CA TRP A 122 -8.50 25.40 -19.26
C TRP A 122 -6.97 25.51 -19.24
N GLY A 123 -6.25 24.49 -18.82
CA GLY A 123 -4.80 24.49 -18.68
C GLY A 123 -4.34 24.70 -17.23
N ILE A 124 -3.09 25.11 -17.05
CA ILE A 124 -2.50 25.35 -15.73
C ILE A 124 -2.87 26.75 -15.27
N LYS A 125 -3.43 26.86 -14.07
CA LYS A 125 -3.88 28.11 -13.46
C LYS A 125 -3.36 28.25 -12.03
N PRO A 126 -3.05 29.48 -11.56
CA PRO A 126 -2.66 29.72 -10.18
C PRO A 126 -3.87 29.66 -9.24
N ILE A 127 -3.62 29.24 -8.02
CA ILE A 127 -4.57 29.28 -6.92
C ILE A 127 -3.90 29.76 -5.62
N THR A 128 -4.73 30.18 -4.67
CA THR A 128 -4.32 30.38 -3.27
C THR A 128 -4.84 29.19 -2.47
N VAL A 129 -3.96 28.50 -1.77
CA VAL A 129 -4.30 27.33 -0.96
C VAL A 129 -5.07 27.76 0.29
N THR A 130 -6.25 27.21 0.48
CA THR A 130 -7.11 27.52 1.63
C THR A 130 -7.13 26.43 2.69
N LYS A 131 -7.01 25.17 2.27
CA LYS A 131 -6.98 23.98 3.16
C LYS A 131 -6.12 22.88 2.57
N ILE A 132 -5.58 22.06 3.47
CA ILE A 132 -4.85 20.84 3.12
C ILE A 132 -5.43 19.70 3.98
N LYS A 133 -5.84 18.60 3.36
CA LYS A 133 -6.39 17.43 4.06
C LYS A 133 -5.79 16.15 3.52
N GLU A 134 -5.49 15.22 4.43
CA GLU A 134 -5.17 13.83 4.08
C GLU A 134 -6.41 12.96 4.29
N LEU A 135 -6.88 12.33 3.23
CA LEU A 135 -8.09 11.51 3.23
C LEU A 135 -7.83 10.13 2.63
N ASN A 136 -8.54 9.14 3.14
CA ASN A 136 -8.49 7.77 2.61
C ASN A 136 -9.37 7.59 1.37
N LYS A 137 -10.32 8.50 1.17
CA LYS A 137 -11.26 8.50 0.04
C LYS A 137 -11.30 9.89 -0.59
N PRO A 138 -11.56 9.98 -1.90
CA PRO A 138 -11.74 11.28 -2.56
C PRO A 138 -12.89 12.06 -1.90
N PRO A 139 -12.74 13.38 -1.70
CA PRO A 139 -13.79 14.21 -1.10
C PRO A 139 -15.01 14.43 -2.02
N ILE A 140 -14.83 14.22 -3.33
CA ILE A 140 -15.88 14.30 -4.34
C ILE A 140 -15.80 13.08 -5.26
N LYS A 141 -16.91 12.71 -5.91
CA LYS A 141 -16.98 11.56 -6.83
C LYS A 141 -16.36 11.84 -8.21
N ASP A 142 -16.20 13.11 -8.54
CA ASP A 142 -15.65 13.53 -9.84
C ASP A 142 -14.15 13.29 -9.93
N ASN A 143 -13.66 13.30 -11.17
CA ASN A 143 -12.24 13.13 -11.43
C ASN A 143 -11.44 14.36 -10.95
N ILE A 144 -10.74 14.19 -9.83
CA ILE A 144 -9.94 15.25 -9.19
C ILE A 144 -8.63 15.42 -9.95
N LYS A 145 -8.40 16.63 -10.47
CA LYS A 145 -7.16 16.99 -11.13
C LYS A 145 -6.01 17.20 -10.14
N VAL A 146 -4.81 17.35 -10.65
CA VAL A 146 -3.59 17.39 -9.85
C VAL A 146 -3.03 18.81 -9.67
N VAL A 147 -2.32 19.00 -8.55
CA VAL A 147 -1.45 20.16 -8.36
C VAL A 147 -0.18 19.96 -9.17
N ALA A 148 0.20 20.94 -9.97
CA ALA A 148 1.38 20.88 -10.82
C ALA A 148 2.65 21.36 -10.11
N GLU A 149 2.55 22.47 -9.38
CA GLU A 149 3.68 23.12 -8.71
C GLU A 149 3.20 23.92 -7.51
N VAL A 150 4.02 23.98 -6.47
CA VAL A 150 3.83 24.83 -5.26
C VAL A 150 4.94 25.91 -5.25
N PHE A 151 4.61 27.09 -4.84
CA PHE A 151 5.56 28.21 -4.74
C PHE A 151 6.03 28.44 -3.30
#